data_44258bf3d70d9669301a3239d0d9c3f0
#
_entry.id   44258bf3d70d9669301a3239d0d9c3f0
#
_cell.length_a   1.000
_cell.length_b   1.000
_cell.length_c   1.000
_cell.angle_alpha   90.00
_cell.angle_beta   90.00
_cell.angle_gamma   90.00
#
_symmetry.space_group_name_H-M   'P 1'
#
loop_
_entity.id
_entity.type
_entity.pdbx_description
1 polymer ?
#
loop_
_entity_poly.entity_id
_entity_poly.type
_entity_poly.pdbx_seq_one_letter_code
_entity_poly.pdbx_strand_id
1 'polypeptide(L)'
;MASIDWIAFNCIRAPTAPRRKDRPTRADQPRAFPRKPPLSSTKIDIYNHVMPPAYVELVKTHGKEPGMVKRMSQLRMLWDMPARVAMLDQFPDVQQIISLAVPSPDMLGGPDQSPAYARVANEGMADICRQWPHKFPGFVASLPMNNPEAALMEMDHAIDKLGAKGVQILTSVNGRPMDDPAVFSIFERVTRHHQLPVWMHPTRPGSRADYPSEDKSQYEIWQVLGSPMETSVAMARMVFSGLLEKLPDLRLITHHCGGMLPYFSGRAETLWAQMGSRSVDGAEADVLKRLSKPPIEYFKMFYGDTVLGGSSSALRCGLDFFGPDHVVFASDCPFDPEEGPMFIREGIRSVEDLQLPVEDARKIYFGNAFKLLQRKGA
;
A
#
# COMPACT_ATOMS: atom_id res chain seq x y z
N MET A 1 -11.68 28.03 -43.89
CA MET A 1 -12.63 26.96 -44.24
C MET A 1 -11.91 25.97 -45.12
N ALA A 2 -11.49 24.85 -44.57
CA ALA A 2 -11.02 23.67 -45.29
C ALA A 2 -11.41 22.46 -44.45
N SER A 3 -12.36 21.70 -44.97
CA SER A 3 -12.89 20.47 -44.39
C SER A 3 -11.89 19.35 -44.54
N ILE A 4 -11.59 18.64 -43.46
CA ILE A 4 -10.79 17.42 -43.47
C ILE A 4 -11.76 16.24 -43.53
N ASP A 5 -11.74 15.56 -44.67
CA ASP A 5 -12.54 14.33 -44.92
C ASP A 5 -11.92 13.14 -44.15
N TRP A 6 -12.77 12.43 -43.43
CA TRP A 6 -12.43 11.17 -42.77
C TRP A 6 -12.38 10.04 -43.80
N ILE A 7 -11.21 9.41 -43.97
CA ILE A 7 -11.06 8.23 -44.81
C ILE A 7 -11.64 7.03 -44.06
N ALA A 8 -12.68 6.43 -44.59
CA ALA A 8 -13.29 5.20 -44.12
C ALA A 8 -12.41 4.01 -44.50
N PHE A 9 -11.90 3.28 -43.50
CA PHE A 9 -11.24 1.99 -43.71
C PHE A 9 -12.30 0.90 -43.93
N ASN A 10 -12.40 0.38 -45.16
CA ASN A 10 -13.15 -0.81 -45.49
C ASN A 10 -12.48 -2.06 -44.92
N CYS A 11 -13.14 -2.74 -43.99
CA CYS A 11 -12.77 -4.08 -43.55
C CYS A 11 -13.04 -5.10 -44.68
N ILE A 12 -11.98 -5.60 -45.28
CA ILE A 12 -12.02 -6.77 -46.18
C ILE A 12 -12.21 -8.02 -45.34
N ARG A 13 -13.33 -8.72 -45.49
CA ARG A 13 -13.58 -10.06 -44.91
C ARG A 13 -12.72 -11.09 -45.61
N ALA A 14 -11.86 -11.81 -44.85
CA ALA A 14 -11.17 -12.98 -45.32
C ALA A 14 -12.13 -14.19 -45.40
N PRO A 15 -11.94 -15.12 -46.38
CA PRO A 15 -12.82 -16.26 -46.55
C PRO A 15 -12.58 -17.32 -45.49
N THR A 16 -13.64 -17.92 -44.96
CA THR A 16 -13.65 -19.00 -43.98
C THR A 16 -13.14 -20.32 -44.62
N ALA A 17 -12.06 -20.88 -44.05
CA ALA A 17 -11.60 -22.22 -44.37
C ALA A 17 -12.44 -23.30 -43.64
N PRO A 18 -12.61 -24.50 -44.20
CA PRO A 18 -13.46 -25.55 -43.64
C PRO A 18 -12.84 -26.20 -42.40
N ARG A 19 -13.68 -26.44 -41.38
CA ARG A 19 -13.33 -27.15 -40.13
C ARG A 19 -12.94 -28.61 -40.42
N ARG A 20 -11.68 -29.00 -40.15
CA ARG A 20 -11.29 -30.38 -39.96
C ARG A 20 -11.73 -30.86 -38.57
N LYS A 21 -12.45 -31.95 -38.50
CA LYS A 21 -12.72 -32.73 -37.29
C LYS A 21 -11.49 -33.55 -36.98
N ASP A 22 -10.67 -33.16 -36.04
CA ASP A 22 -9.61 -33.97 -35.49
C ASP A 22 -10.07 -34.59 -34.15
N ARG A 23 -9.88 -35.91 -34.08
CA ARG A 23 -10.15 -36.72 -32.88
C ARG A 23 -9.17 -36.32 -31.75
N PRO A 24 -9.60 -36.31 -30.47
CA PRO A 24 -8.67 -36.09 -29.37
C PRO A 24 -7.73 -37.28 -29.23
N THR A 25 -6.43 -37.05 -29.42
CA THR A 25 -5.37 -37.96 -29.05
C THR A 25 -5.20 -37.94 -27.52
N ARG A 26 -5.05 -39.14 -26.97
CA ARG A 26 -4.84 -39.45 -25.56
C ARG A 26 -3.43 -39.01 -25.12
N ALA A 27 -3.23 -37.72 -24.81
CA ALA A 27 -2.05 -37.20 -24.12
C ALA A 27 -2.28 -35.73 -23.79
N ASP A 28 -2.84 -35.47 -22.60
CA ASP A 28 -2.60 -34.27 -21.82
C ASP A 28 -3.44 -34.35 -20.52
N GLN A 29 -3.10 -35.37 -19.70
CA GLN A 29 -3.38 -35.22 -18.28
C GLN A 29 -2.29 -34.30 -17.73
N PRO A 30 -2.63 -33.17 -17.08
CA PRO A 30 -1.63 -32.35 -16.40
C PRO A 30 -0.92 -33.23 -15.37
N ARG A 31 0.41 -33.35 -15.50
CA ARG A 31 1.24 -34.00 -14.48
C ARG A 31 0.98 -33.30 -13.15
N ALA A 32 0.38 -34.02 -12.21
CA ALA A 32 0.29 -33.58 -10.83
C ALA A 32 1.72 -33.43 -10.29
N PHE A 33 2.16 -32.19 -10.15
CA PHE A 33 3.40 -31.89 -9.44
C PHE A 33 3.24 -32.36 -7.99
N PRO A 34 4.27 -32.96 -7.37
CA PRO A 34 4.21 -33.37 -5.98
C PRO A 34 3.87 -32.13 -5.14
N ARG A 35 2.76 -32.17 -4.40
CA ARG A 35 2.41 -31.12 -3.45
C ARG A 35 3.53 -31.03 -2.42
N LYS A 36 4.25 -29.90 -2.39
CA LYS A 36 5.16 -29.58 -1.30
C LYS A 36 4.40 -29.63 0.03
N PRO A 37 5.03 -30.08 1.13
CA PRO A 37 4.39 -30.05 2.44
C PRO A 37 3.89 -28.62 2.76
N PRO A 38 2.76 -28.48 3.47
CA PRO A 38 2.22 -27.18 3.77
C PRO A 38 3.26 -26.34 4.54
N LEU A 39 3.52 -25.13 4.05
CA LEU A 39 4.18 -24.05 4.79
C LEU A 39 3.47 -23.89 6.14
N SER A 40 4.18 -23.47 7.20
CA SER A 40 3.55 -23.15 8.48
C SER A 40 2.30 -22.31 8.20
N SER A 41 1.15 -22.75 8.67
CA SER A 41 -0.13 -22.38 8.08
C SER A 41 -0.48 -20.89 8.14
N THR A 42 0.13 -20.12 9.07
CA THR A 42 -0.26 -18.72 9.31
C THR A 42 0.33 -17.75 8.29
N LYS A 43 -0.54 -16.95 7.68
CA LYS A 43 -0.20 -15.81 6.82
C LYS A 43 -0.64 -14.53 7.52
N ILE A 44 0.26 -13.57 7.69
CA ILE A 44 -0.06 -12.25 8.22
C ILE A 44 -0.31 -11.31 7.04
N ASP A 45 -1.55 -10.98 6.80
CA ASP A 45 -1.97 -9.91 5.90
C ASP A 45 -1.74 -8.58 6.62
N ILE A 46 -0.60 -7.96 6.32
CA ILE A 46 -0.12 -6.80 7.08
C ILE A 46 -0.70 -5.48 6.58
N TYR A 47 -1.34 -5.47 5.41
CA TYR A 47 -1.95 -4.28 4.83
C TYR A 47 -3.32 -4.60 4.23
N ASN A 48 -4.34 -4.23 4.95
CA ASN A 48 -5.76 -4.32 4.61
C ASN A 48 -6.52 -3.23 5.38
N HIS A 49 -7.79 -3.01 5.05
CA HIS A 49 -8.49 -1.84 5.51
C HIS A 49 -9.80 -2.17 6.22
N VAL A 50 -10.07 -1.37 7.25
CA VAL A 50 -11.35 -1.33 7.97
C VAL A 50 -11.76 0.13 8.19
N MET A 51 -13.01 0.32 8.57
CA MET A 51 -13.54 1.61 8.99
C MET A 51 -14.52 1.37 10.15
N PRO A 52 -14.11 1.63 11.40
CA PRO A 52 -14.99 1.45 12.53
C PRO A 52 -16.32 2.20 12.35
N PRO A 53 -17.47 1.66 12.78
CA PRO A 53 -18.79 2.25 12.51
C PRO A 53 -18.92 3.73 12.93
N ALA A 54 -18.36 4.11 14.08
CA ALA A 54 -18.35 5.51 14.52
C ALA A 54 -17.55 6.41 13.56
N TYR A 55 -16.48 5.87 12.94
CA TYR A 55 -15.69 6.62 11.95
C TYR A 55 -16.43 6.73 10.61
N VAL A 56 -17.21 5.73 10.21
CA VAL A 56 -18.09 5.80 9.02
C VAL A 56 -19.04 7.00 9.11
N GLU A 57 -19.60 7.27 10.29
CA GLU A 57 -20.48 8.42 10.48
C GLU A 57 -19.72 9.76 10.36
N LEU A 58 -18.46 9.81 10.79
CA LEU A 58 -17.60 10.98 10.53
C LEU A 58 -17.34 11.18 9.04
N VAL A 59 -17.08 10.10 8.31
CA VAL A 59 -16.87 10.15 6.84
C VAL A 59 -18.11 10.64 6.12
N LYS A 60 -19.30 10.15 6.49
CA LYS A 60 -20.58 10.59 5.91
C LYS A 60 -20.85 12.09 6.18
N THR A 61 -20.47 12.57 7.37
CA THR A 61 -20.77 13.94 7.82
C THR A 61 -19.74 14.95 7.30
N HIS A 62 -18.46 14.59 7.26
CA HIS A 62 -17.34 15.51 7.02
C HIS A 62 -16.54 15.19 5.73
N GLY A 63 -16.86 14.11 5.03
CA GLY A 63 -16.15 13.74 3.81
C GLY A 63 -16.29 14.79 2.71
N LYS A 64 -15.15 15.24 2.17
CA LYS A 64 -15.07 16.33 1.18
C LYS A 64 -15.18 15.85 -0.28
N GLU A 65 -14.92 14.57 -0.50
CA GLU A 65 -14.92 13.93 -1.83
C GLU A 65 -16.17 13.03 -1.95
N PRO A 66 -17.26 13.45 -2.62
CA PRO A 66 -18.52 12.68 -2.66
C PRO A 66 -18.37 11.28 -3.21
N GLY A 67 -17.49 11.08 -4.20
CA GLY A 67 -17.21 9.76 -4.77
C GLY A 67 -16.57 8.80 -3.75
N MET A 68 -15.63 9.31 -2.96
CA MET A 68 -14.99 8.56 -1.86
C MET A 68 -16.01 8.21 -0.78
N VAL A 69 -16.80 9.18 -0.31
CA VAL A 69 -17.86 8.95 0.69
C VAL A 69 -18.82 7.86 0.23
N LYS A 70 -19.29 7.94 -1.04
CA LYS A 70 -20.15 6.94 -1.65
C LYS A 70 -19.48 5.56 -1.62
N ARG A 71 -18.24 5.44 -2.12
CA ARG A 71 -17.51 4.16 -2.18
C ARG A 71 -17.35 3.53 -0.80
N MET A 72 -16.85 4.30 0.18
CA MET A 72 -16.61 3.80 1.54
C MET A 72 -17.91 3.36 2.24
N SER A 73 -18.99 4.11 2.03
CA SER A 73 -20.30 3.77 2.62
C SER A 73 -20.93 2.50 2.02
N GLN A 74 -20.65 2.21 0.75
CA GLN A 74 -21.21 1.05 0.04
C GLN A 74 -20.40 -0.23 0.26
N LEU A 75 -19.11 -0.14 0.60
CA LEU A 75 -18.23 -1.28 0.77
C LEU A 75 -18.41 -1.90 2.15
N ARG A 76 -19.37 -2.83 2.24
CA ARG A 76 -19.83 -3.42 3.50
C ARG A 76 -18.71 -4.02 4.34
N MET A 77 -17.75 -4.70 3.72
CA MET A 77 -16.65 -5.37 4.41
C MET A 77 -15.67 -4.41 5.10
N LEU A 78 -15.75 -3.09 4.86
CA LEU A 78 -14.98 -2.10 5.62
C LEU A 78 -15.51 -1.93 7.06
N TRP A 79 -16.83 -2.02 7.28
CA TRP A 79 -17.46 -1.58 8.53
C TRP A 79 -18.34 -2.65 9.18
N ASP A 80 -18.83 -3.66 8.46
CA ASP A 80 -19.56 -4.80 9.01
C ASP A 80 -18.59 -5.90 9.43
N MET A 81 -18.06 -5.80 10.63
CA MET A 81 -17.07 -6.75 11.13
C MET A 81 -17.58 -8.19 11.28
N PRO A 82 -18.81 -8.47 11.70
CA PRO A 82 -19.37 -9.82 11.62
C PRO A 82 -19.32 -10.42 10.21
N ALA A 83 -19.69 -9.66 9.18
CA ALA A 83 -19.59 -10.11 7.79
C ALA A 83 -18.13 -10.31 7.36
N ARG A 84 -17.22 -9.40 7.76
CA ARG A 84 -15.77 -9.51 7.49
C ARG A 84 -15.19 -10.78 8.12
N VAL A 85 -15.54 -11.10 9.35
CA VAL A 85 -15.10 -12.32 10.06
C VAL A 85 -15.61 -13.57 9.35
N ALA A 86 -16.90 -13.60 8.98
CA ALA A 86 -17.48 -14.72 8.23
C ALA A 86 -16.79 -14.92 6.86
N MET A 87 -16.42 -13.84 6.17
CA MET A 87 -15.61 -13.91 4.94
C MET A 87 -14.23 -14.51 5.22
N LEU A 88 -13.55 -14.09 6.31
CA LEU A 88 -12.24 -14.60 6.69
C LEU A 88 -12.26 -16.06 7.19
N ASP A 89 -13.40 -16.66 7.46
CA ASP A 89 -13.50 -18.10 7.76
C ASP A 89 -13.20 -18.97 6.54
N GLN A 90 -13.28 -18.41 5.33
CA GLN A 90 -12.81 -19.05 4.10
C GLN A 90 -11.27 -19.16 4.03
N PHE A 91 -10.55 -18.38 4.85
CA PHE A 91 -9.08 -18.29 4.92
C PHE A 91 -8.62 -18.50 6.37
N PRO A 92 -8.73 -19.74 6.91
CA PRO A 92 -8.49 -19.99 8.33
C PRO A 92 -7.05 -19.78 8.79
N ASP A 93 -6.10 -19.72 7.84
CA ASP A 93 -4.69 -19.49 8.05
C ASP A 93 -4.26 -18.00 7.82
N VAL A 94 -5.20 -17.11 7.51
CA VAL A 94 -4.95 -15.67 7.33
C VAL A 94 -5.38 -14.90 8.58
N GLN A 95 -4.46 -14.09 9.09
CA GLN A 95 -4.68 -13.08 10.13
C GLN A 95 -4.41 -11.69 9.55
N GLN A 96 -5.20 -10.70 9.94
CA GLN A 96 -5.11 -9.35 9.41
C GLN A 96 -4.65 -8.35 10.46
N ILE A 97 -3.59 -7.59 10.18
CA ILE A 97 -3.25 -6.38 10.91
C ILE A 97 -4.02 -5.25 10.26
N ILE A 98 -5.08 -4.80 10.92
CA ILE A 98 -6.04 -3.86 10.32
C ILE A 98 -5.52 -2.42 10.33
N SER A 99 -5.79 -1.68 9.27
CA SER A 99 -5.52 -0.24 9.16
C SER A 99 -6.76 0.54 8.74
N LEU A 100 -6.78 1.83 9.05
CA LEU A 100 -7.90 2.69 8.66
C LEU A 100 -7.88 2.92 7.14
N ALA A 101 -9.02 2.72 6.48
CA ALA A 101 -9.20 3.14 5.09
C ALA A 101 -9.21 4.67 4.97
N VAL A 102 -8.82 5.20 3.82
CA VAL A 102 -9.02 6.62 3.51
C VAL A 102 -10.53 6.96 3.40
N PRO A 103 -10.95 8.16 3.77
CA PRO A 103 -10.15 9.33 4.17
C PRO A 103 -9.59 9.25 5.58
N SER A 104 -8.38 9.77 5.77
CA SER A 104 -7.72 9.89 7.08
C SER A 104 -8.33 11.02 7.93
N PRO A 105 -8.04 11.08 9.25
CA PRO A 105 -8.56 12.11 10.13
C PRO A 105 -8.28 13.55 9.66
N ASP A 106 -7.08 13.80 9.12
CA ASP A 106 -6.67 15.12 8.61
C ASP A 106 -7.34 15.49 7.26
N MET A 107 -7.83 14.50 6.50
CA MET A 107 -8.64 14.76 5.31
C MET A 107 -10.08 15.17 5.67
N LEU A 108 -10.62 14.69 6.80
CA LEU A 108 -11.98 14.99 7.26
C LEU A 108 -12.06 16.32 7.99
N GLY A 109 -11.08 16.62 8.85
CA GLY A 109 -11.12 17.81 9.72
C GLY A 109 -9.87 18.67 9.66
N GLY A 110 -10.01 19.90 10.12
CA GLY A 110 -8.88 20.80 10.39
C GLY A 110 -8.04 20.34 11.59
N PRO A 111 -6.93 21.07 11.89
CA PRO A 111 -6.02 20.71 12.98
C PRO A 111 -6.66 20.58 14.37
N ASP A 112 -7.76 21.30 14.60
CA ASP A 112 -8.49 21.27 15.89
C ASP A 112 -9.47 20.08 15.99
N GLN A 113 -9.91 19.52 14.87
CA GLN A 113 -10.92 18.45 14.80
C GLN A 113 -10.30 17.08 14.58
N SER A 114 -9.27 17.01 13.75
CA SER A 114 -8.63 15.76 13.36
C SER A 114 -8.11 14.92 14.54
N PRO A 115 -7.66 15.48 15.68
CA PRO A 115 -7.26 14.69 16.84
C PRO A 115 -8.41 13.84 17.42
N ALA A 116 -9.61 14.41 17.52
CA ALA A 116 -10.79 13.66 17.99
C ALA A 116 -11.18 12.56 17.01
N TYR A 117 -11.06 12.81 15.70
CA TYR A 117 -11.36 11.81 14.68
C TYR A 117 -10.34 10.66 14.67
N ALA A 118 -9.05 10.96 14.88
CA ALA A 118 -8.02 9.94 15.04
C ALA A 118 -8.30 9.05 16.26
N ARG A 119 -8.68 9.63 17.39
CA ARG A 119 -9.06 8.92 18.60
C ARG A 119 -10.22 7.94 18.33
N VAL A 120 -11.29 8.39 17.68
CA VAL A 120 -12.45 7.55 17.32
C VAL A 120 -12.02 6.36 16.42
N ALA A 121 -11.15 6.60 15.45
CA ALA A 121 -10.65 5.54 14.56
C ALA A 121 -9.83 4.50 15.35
N ASN A 122 -8.88 4.95 16.16
CA ASN A 122 -7.94 4.08 16.88
C ASN A 122 -8.63 3.26 17.97
N GLU A 123 -9.51 3.88 18.77
CA GLU A 123 -10.31 3.16 19.75
C GLU A 123 -11.23 2.12 19.09
N GLY A 124 -11.87 2.48 17.97
CA GLY A 124 -12.71 1.54 17.21
C GLY A 124 -11.91 0.36 16.64
N MET A 125 -10.71 0.57 16.10
CA MET A 125 -9.84 -0.51 15.63
C MET A 125 -9.34 -1.38 16.79
N ALA A 126 -9.01 -0.80 17.93
CA ALA A 126 -8.64 -1.54 19.12
C ALA A 126 -9.80 -2.41 19.63
N ASP A 127 -11.04 -1.91 19.60
CA ASP A 127 -12.24 -2.67 19.94
C ASP A 127 -12.44 -3.88 19.02
N ILE A 128 -12.26 -3.70 17.71
CA ILE A 128 -12.31 -4.79 16.73
C ILE A 128 -11.27 -5.87 17.08
N CYS A 129 -10.03 -5.49 17.36
CA CYS A 129 -8.98 -6.43 17.75
C CYS A 129 -9.31 -7.18 19.05
N ARG A 130 -9.87 -6.49 20.06
CA ARG A 130 -10.30 -7.13 21.31
C ARG A 130 -11.42 -8.13 21.11
N GLN A 131 -12.35 -7.84 20.19
CA GLN A 131 -13.51 -8.66 19.93
C GLN A 131 -13.17 -9.92 19.11
N TRP A 132 -12.22 -9.83 18.18
CA TRP A 132 -11.80 -10.95 17.31
C TRP A 132 -10.28 -11.13 17.25
N PRO A 133 -9.59 -11.41 18.39
CA PRO A 133 -8.12 -11.39 18.46
C PRO A 133 -7.43 -12.45 17.59
N HIS A 134 -8.13 -13.55 17.27
CA HIS A 134 -7.60 -14.59 16.38
C HIS A 134 -7.63 -14.23 14.90
N LYS A 135 -8.51 -13.29 14.49
CA LYS A 135 -8.60 -12.78 13.11
C LYS A 135 -7.81 -11.48 12.95
N PHE A 136 -7.88 -10.62 13.97
CA PHE A 136 -7.25 -9.29 14.00
C PHE A 136 -6.31 -9.15 15.20
N PRO A 137 -5.06 -9.71 15.12
CA PRO A 137 -4.13 -9.70 16.26
C PRO A 137 -3.52 -8.33 16.56
N GLY A 138 -3.83 -7.32 15.77
CA GLY A 138 -3.37 -5.96 15.97
C GLY A 138 -3.88 -4.98 14.91
N PHE A 139 -3.64 -3.71 15.16
CA PHE A 139 -4.01 -2.62 14.27
C PHE A 139 -2.89 -1.60 14.12
N VAL A 140 -3.00 -0.76 13.10
CA VAL A 140 -2.08 0.33 12.78
C VAL A 140 -2.77 1.65 13.14
N ALA A 141 -2.12 2.49 13.96
CA ALA A 141 -2.71 3.74 14.39
C ALA A 141 -2.80 4.75 13.24
N SER A 142 -3.94 5.42 13.15
CA SER A 142 -4.15 6.57 12.28
C SER A 142 -3.90 7.86 13.06
N LEU A 143 -3.19 8.82 12.46
CA LEU A 143 -2.73 10.03 13.15
C LEU A 143 -3.36 11.30 12.55
N PRO A 144 -3.59 12.35 13.37
CA PRO A 144 -4.02 13.66 12.89
C PRO A 144 -2.81 14.45 12.33
N MET A 145 -2.31 14.04 11.15
CA MET A 145 -1.04 14.50 10.58
C MET A 145 -0.96 16.00 10.29
N ASN A 146 -2.10 16.69 10.19
CA ASN A 146 -2.17 18.15 10.05
C ASN A 146 -1.99 18.90 11.39
N ASN A 147 -1.80 18.18 12.50
CA ASN A 147 -1.46 18.70 13.83
C ASN A 147 -0.34 17.82 14.43
N PRO A 148 0.94 18.13 14.16
CA PRO A 148 2.06 17.27 14.58
C PRO A 148 2.16 17.01 16.07
N GLU A 149 1.83 17.99 16.91
CA GLU A 149 1.82 17.83 18.37
C GLU A 149 0.75 16.82 18.81
N ALA A 150 -0.47 17.00 18.34
CA ALA A 150 -1.55 16.06 18.61
C ALA A 150 -1.28 14.67 18.00
N ALA A 151 -0.59 14.60 16.86
CA ALA A 151 -0.19 13.33 16.25
C ALA A 151 0.80 12.55 17.12
N LEU A 152 1.76 13.22 17.78
CA LEU A 152 2.66 12.59 18.74
C LEU A 152 1.90 12.06 19.96
N MET A 153 0.99 12.85 20.51
CA MET A 153 0.15 12.46 21.66
C MET A 153 -0.74 11.25 21.30
N GLU A 154 -1.35 11.27 20.13
CA GLU A 154 -2.20 10.17 19.68
C GLU A 154 -1.41 8.91 19.37
N MET A 155 -0.20 9.03 18.80
CA MET A 155 0.73 7.92 18.60
C MET A 155 1.05 7.22 19.92
N ASP A 156 1.48 7.99 20.93
CA ASP A 156 1.81 7.45 22.26
C ASP A 156 0.59 6.77 22.89
N HIS A 157 -0.59 7.38 22.80
CA HIS A 157 -1.82 6.78 23.31
C HIS A 157 -2.18 5.47 22.57
N ALA A 158 -2.19 5.48 21.24
CA ALA A 158 -2.58 4.33 20.43
C ALA A 158 -1.62 3.15 20.64
N ILE A 159 -0.33 3.41 20.75
CA ILE A 159 0.68 2.36 20.93
C ILE A 159 0.69 1.86 22.38
N ASP A 160 0.79 2.75 23.35
CA ASP A 160 1.04 2.36 24.74
C ASP A 160 -0.24 1.97 25.51
N LYS A 161 -1.41 2.49 25.14
CA LYS A 161 -2.69 2.20 25.80
C LYS A 161 -3.59 1.27 25.01
N LEU A 162 -3.59 1.40 23.67
CA LEU A 162 -4.48 0.60 22.81
C LEU A 162 -3.77 -0.59 22.16
N GLY A 163 -2.43 -0.63 22.15
CA GLY A 163 -1.64 -1.74 21.63
C GLY A 163 -1.43 -1.73 20.11
N ALA A 164 -1.48 -0.56 19.47
CA ALA A 164 -1.18 -0.41 18.06
C ALA A 164 0.22 -0.94 17.71
N LYS A 165 0.36 -1.52 16.54
CA LYS A 165 1.59 -2.17 16.05
C LYS A 165 2.50 -1.25 15.24
N GLY A 166 2.14 0.00 15.12
CA GLY A 166 2.83 1.07 14.40
C GLY A 166 1.84 2.13 13.97
N VAL A 167 2.23 2.96 13.03
CA VAL A 167 1.43 4.09 12.57
C VAL A 167 1.25 4.08 11.05
N GLN A 168 0.12 4.56 10.57
CA GLN A 168 -0.12 4.81 9.16
C GLN A 168 0.07 6.28 8.84
N ILE A 169 0.78 6.56 7.74
CA ILE A 169 0.89 7.87 7.10
C ILE A 169 0.36 7.79 5.68
N LEU A 170 -0.02 8.92 5.12
CA LEU A 170 -0.29 9.02 3.68
C LEU A 170 0.95 9.55 2.94
N THR A 171 0.96 9.47 1.61
CA THR A 171 2.05 10.01 0.78
C THR A 171 2.13 11.54 0.79
N SER A 172 1.09 12.20 1.29
CA SER A 172 1.08 13.63 1.57
C SER A 172 0.10 13.97 2.69
N VAL A 173 0.33 15.08 3.41
CA VAL A 173 -0.60 15.65 4.39
C VAL A 173 -1.32 16.82 3.73
N ASN A 174 -2.53 16.61 3.24
CA ASN A 174 -3.31 17.63 2.51
C ASN A 174 -2.49 18.31 1.39
N GLY A 175 -1.73 17.52 0.62
CA GLY A 175 -0.86 17.99 -0.48
C GLY A 175 0.53 18.44 -0.05
N ARG A 176 0.85 18.52 1.25
CA ARG A 176 2.21 18.78 1.75
C ARG A 176 3.01 17.49 1.74
N PRO A 177 4.27 17.50 1.29
CA PRO A 177 5.06 16.27 1.17
C PRO A 177 5.53 15.74 2.53
N MET A 178 5.86 14.45 2.59
CA MET A 178 6.27 13.76 3.82
C MET A 178 7.72 14.06 4.26
N ASP A 179 8.50 14.77 3.47
CA ASP A 179 9.81 15.34 3.84
C ASP A 179 9.71 16.76 4.41
N ASP A 180 8.50 17.27 4.65
CA ASP A 180 8.29 18.53 5.38
C ASP A 180 8.87 18.42 6.80
N PRO A 181 9.71 19.40 7.23
CA PRO A 181 10.30 19.38 8.56
C PRO A 181 9.30 19.21 9.72
N ALA A 182 8.06 19.67 9.54
CA ALA A 182 7.01 19.56 10.57
C ALA A 182 6.62 18.12 10.91
N VAL A 183 6.84 17.16 10.00
CA VAL A 183 6.50 15.74 10.24
C VAL A 183 7.70 14.90 10.69
N PHE A 184 8.91 15.47 10.73
CA PHE A 184 10.11 14.73 11.11
C PHE A 184 10.02 14.12 12.52
N SER A 185 9.47 14.84 13.49
CA SER A 185 9.29 14.38 14.86
C SER A 185 8.43 13.13 14.97
N ILE A 186 7.50 12.90 14.05
CA ILE A 186 6.66 11.70 13.98
C ILE A 186 7.50 10.49 13.60
N PHE A 187 8.34 10.61 12.57
CA PHE A 187 9.28 9.56 12.18
C PHE A 187 10.30 9.27 13.28
N GLU A 188 10.81 10.31 13.92
CA GLU A 188 11.76 10.16 15.03
C GLU A 188 11.13 9.44 16.23
N ARG A 189 9.91 9.82 16.64
CA ARG A 189 9.18 9.20 17.77
C ARG A 189 8.89 7.73 17.50
N VAL A 190 8.32 7.37 16.36
CA VAL A 190 8.00 5.98 16.04
C VAL A 190 9.25 5.11 15.92
N THR A 191 10.37 5.66 15.40
CA THR A 191 11.62 4.94 15.19
C THR A 191 12.42 4.76 16.49
N ARG A 192 12.70 5.87 17.21
CA ARG A 192 13.61 5.85 18.35
C ARG A 192 12.93 5.47 19.65
N HIS A 193 11.70 5.92 19.86
CA HIS A 193 10.99 5.66 21.11
C HIS A 193 10.17 4.37 21.06
N HIS A 194 9.29 4.23 20.07
CA HIS A 194 8.42 3.05 19.98
C HIS A 194 9.08 1.85 19.29
N GLN A 195 10.05 2.10 18.41
CA GLN A 195 10.74 1.05 17.63
C GLN A 195 9.74 0.18 16.83
N LEU A 196 8.73 0.81 16.23
CA LEU A 196 7.69 0.18 15.46
C LEU A 196 7.70 0.67 13.99
N PRO A 197 7.12 -0.07 13.05
CA PRO A 197 7.09 0.31 11.64
C PRO A 197 6.06 1.39 11.33
N VAL A 198 6.24 1.99 10.16
CA VAL A 198 5.32 2.96 9.54
C VAL A 198 4.74 2.34 8.29
N TRP A 199 3.43 2.38 8.12
CA TRP A 199 2.71 2.04 6.90
C TRP A 199 2.50 3.30 6.08
N MET A 200 2.91 3.28 4.81
CA MET A 200 2.71 4.41 3.90
C MET A 200 1.67 4.07 2.85
N HIS A 201 0.52 4.73 2.92
CA HIS A 201 -0.59 4.58 1.99
C HIS A 201 -0.59 5.70 0.95
N PRO A 202 -0.77 5.41 -0.34
CA PRO A 202 -0.88 6.45 -1.35
C PRO A 202 -2.14 7.29 -1.18
N THR A 203 -2.03 8.58 -1.52
CA THR A 203 -3.17 9.48 -1.62
C THR A 203 -3.01 10.43 -2.79
N ARG A 204 -3.99 10.41 -3.68
CA ARG A 204 -4.15 11.35 -4.78
C ARG A 204 -5.65 11.62 -4.94
N PRO A 205 -6.12 12.84 -4.77
CA PRO A 205 -7.54 13.14 -4.94
C PRO A 205 -7.95 13.03 -6.41
N GLY A 206 -9.18 12.54 -6.66
CA GLY A 206 -9.75 12.49 -8.00
C GLY A 206 -9.96 13.87 -8.63
N SER A 207 -10.06 14.91 -7.81
CA SER A 207 -10.12 16.32 -8.23
C SER A 207 -8.80 16.85 -8.82
N ARG A 208 -7.67 16.16 -8.64
CA ARG A 208 -6.40 16.55 -9.27
C ARG A 208 -6.36 16.04 -10.70
N ALA A 209 -6.46 16.96 -11.67
CA ALA A 209 -6.44 16.68 -13.10
C ALA A 209 -5.17 15.93 -13.55
N ASP A 210 -5.29 15.09 -14.59
CA ASP A 210 -4.17 14.40 -15.22
C ASP A 210 -3.43 15.31 -16.21
N TYR A 211 -4.16 16.24 -16.86
CA TYR A 211 -3.64 17.26 -17.76
C TYR A 211 -4.05 18.66 -17.32
N PRO A 212 -3.22 19.69 -17.54
CA PRO A 212 -3.54 21.08 -17.15
C PRO A 212 -4.83 21.67 -17.80
N SER A 213 -5.30 21.07 -18.88
CA SER A 213 -6.54 21.47 -19.58
C SER A 213 -7.80 20.85 -19.01
N GLU A 214 -7.71 20.05 -17.97
CA GLU A 214 -8.82 19.30 -17.38
C GLU A 214 -9.12 19.81 -15.96
N ASP A 215 -10.38 19.66 -15.52
CA ASP A 215 -10.82 20.06 -14.19
C ASP A 215 -10.60 18.94 -13.13
N LYS A 216 -10.44 17.70 -13.57
CA LYS A 216 -10.27 16.51 -12.71
C LYS A 216 -9.64 15.35 -13.48
N SER A 217 -9.15 14.34 -12.74
CA SER A 217 -8.70 13.08 -13.32
C SER A 217 -9.83 12.33 -14.00
N GLN A 218 -9.53 11.71 -15.14
CA GLN A 218 -10.49 10.93 -15.94
C GLN A 218 -10.23 9.42 -15.75
N TYR A 219 -11.26 8.61 -16.03
CA TYR A 219 -11.15 7.14 -16.08
C TYR A 219 -10.56 6.49 -14.82
N GLU A 220 -10.69 7.14 -13.66
CA GLU A 220 -10.09 6.72 -12.39
C GLU A 220 -8.55 6.55 -12.44
N ILE A 221 -7.86 7.23 -13.36
CA ILE A 221 -6.41 7.24 -13.51
C ILE A 221 -5.75 7.65 -12.18
N TRP A 222 -6.37 8.58 -11.42
CA TRP A 222 -5.90 9.02 -10.12
C TRP A 222 -5.67 7.87 -9.13
N GLN A 223 -6.47 6.79 -9.21
CA GLN A 223 -6.35 5.61 -8.35
C GLN A 223 -5.43 4.56 -8.98
N VAL A 224 -5.73 4.14 -10.23
CA VAL A 224 -5.07 2.98 -10.85
C VAL A 224 -3.58 3.24 -11.12
N LEU A 225 -3.23 4.40 -11.64
CA LEU A 225 -1.85 4.80 -11.94
C LEU A 225 -1.32 5.84 -10.95
N GLY A 226 -2.19 6.73 -10.50
CA GLY A 226 -1.83 7.82 -9.60
C GLY A 226 -1.37 7.33 -8.23
N SER A 227 -2.01 6.34 -7.64
CA SER A 227 -1.60 5.78 -6.34
C SER A 227 -0.18 5.20 -6.36
N PRO A 228 0.22 4.30 -7.29
CA PRO A 228 1.60 3.85 -7.40
C PRO A 228 2.60 4.98 -7.68
N MET A 229 2.20 6.00 -8.46
CA MET A 229 3.04 7.18 -8.72
C MET A 229 3.29 7.98 -7.43
N GLU A 230 2.25 8.28 -6.64
CA GLU A 230 2.39 9.03 -5.39
C GLU A 230 3.27 8.28 -4.37
N THR A 231 3.14 6.94 -4.27
CA THR A 231 4.06 6.10 -3.48
C THR A 231 5.51 6.31 -3.92
N SER A 232 5.78 6.24 -5.22
CA SER A 232 7.12 6.38 -5.76
C SER A 232 7.71 7.77 -5.52
N VAL A 233 6.90 8.82 -5.67
CA VAL A 233 7.29 10.21 -5.40
C VAL A 233 7.60 10.40 -3.92
N ALA A 234 6.76 9.90 -3.02
CA ALA A 234 6.99 10.01 -1.58
C ALA A 234 8.27 9.28 -1.15
N MET A 235 8.51 8.05 -1.66
CA MET A 235 9.76 7.33 -1.41
C MET A 235 10.98 8.14 -1.86
N ALA A 236 10.94 8.72 -3.07
CA ALA A 236 12.03 9.53 -3.59
C ALA A 236 12.29 10.77 -2.71
N ARG A 237 11.26 11.48 -2.31
CA ARG A 237 11.39 12.64 -1.42
C ARG A 237 11.98 12.27 -0.06
N MET A 238 11.54 11.16 0.55
CA MET A 238 12.09 10.67 1.83
C MET A 238 13.58 10.30 1.72
N VAL A 239 14.00 9.69 0.61
CA VAL A 239 15.40 9.34 0.37
C VAL A 239 16.24 10.63 0.21
N PHE A 240 15.85 11.51 -0.70
CA PHE A 240 16.65 12.69 -1.04
C PHE A 240 16.63 13.79 0.01
N SER A 241 15.65 13.81 0.91
CA SER A 241 15.65 14.66 2.12
C SER A 241 16.67 14.23 3.18
N GLY A 242 17.24 13.02 3.05
CA GLY A 242 18.14 12.43 4.03
C GLY A 242 17.42 11.89 5.26
N LEU A 243 16.10 11.61 5.19
CA LEU A 243 15.34 11.05 6.29
C LEU A 243 15.93 9.71 6.77
N LEU A 244 16.26 8.82 5.82
CA LEU A 244 16.83 7.51 6.11
C LEU A 244 18.31 7.56 6.55
N GLU A 245 19.04 8.63 6.22
CA GLU A 245 20.35 8.91 6.82
C GLU A 245 20.24 9.26 8.30
N LYS A 246 19.26 10.10 8.66
CA LYS A 246 19.04 10.54 10.04
C LYS A 246 18.39 9.45 10.90
N LEU A 247 17.59 8.59 10.29
CA LEU A 247 16.84 7.52 10.93
C LEU A 247 17.07 6.17 10.21
N PRO A 248 18.27 5.59 10.30
CA PRO A 248 18.61 4.35 9.58
C PRO A 248 17.83 3.11 10.07
N ASP A 249 17.24 3.19 11.25
CA ASP A 249 16.38 2.16 11.82
C ASP A 249 14.89 2.31 11.45
N LEU A 250 14.52 3.33 10.70
CA LEU A 250 13.15 3.57 10.25
C LEU A 250 12.69 2.44 9.32
N ARG A 251 11.60 1.77 9.70
CA ARG A 251 11.02 0.67 8.95
C ARG A 251 9.74 1.16 8.25
N LEU A 252 9.81 1.34 6.95
CA LEU A 252 8.71 1.84 6.12
C LEU A 252 8.16 0.72 5.25
N ILE A 253 6.86 0.42 5.42
CA ILE A 253 6.12 -0.52 4.57
C ILE A 253 5.37 0.31 3.54
N THR A 254 5.63 0.04 2.26
CA THR A 254 5.02 0.75 1.14
C THR A 254 3.91 -0.08 0.53
N HIS A 255 2.80 0.57 0.20
CA HIS A 255 1.68 -0.08 -0.48
C HIS A 255 1.96 -0.26 -1.97
N HIS A 256 1.30 -1.25 -2.62
CA HIS A 256 1.48 -1.60 -4.03
C HIS A 256 2.95 -1.89 -4.41
N CYS A 257 3.64 -2.65 -3.55
CA CYS A 257 5.03 -3.12 -3.78
C CYS A 257 6.02 -1.99 -4.10
N GLY A 258 5.95 -0.84 -3.40
CA GLY A 258 6.82 0.31 -3.68
C GLY A 258 6.45 1.10 -4.93
N GLY A 259 5.22 0.91 -5.43
CA GLY A 259 4.68 1.64 -6.57
C GLY A 259 5.43 1.33 -7.87
N MET A 260 5.99 2.36 -8.49
CA MET A 260 6.70 2.24 -9.77
C MET A 260 8.20 1.94 -9.62
N LEU A 261 8.76 2.08 -8.41
CA LEU A 261 10.22 2.04 -8.18
C LEU A 261 10.87 0.72 -8.60
N PRO A 262 10.32 -0.47 -8.30
CA PRO A 262 10.92 -1.73 -8.73
C PRO A 262 11.05 -1.82 -10.26
N TYR A 263 9.99 -1.48 -10.99
CA TYR A 263 9.98 -1.52 -12.45
C TYR A 263 10.95 -0.50 -13.09
N PHE A 264 11.07 0.69 -12.52
CA PHE A 264 11.93 1.76 -13.02
C PHE A 264 13.31 1.81 -12.34
N SER A 265 13.73 0.80 -11.58
CA SER A 265 14.94 0.82 -10.76
C SER A 265 16.22 1.16 -11.56
N GLY A 266 16.45 0.53 -12.70
CA GLY A 266 17.59 0.83 -13.56
C GLY A 266 17.56 2.25 -14.12
N ARG A 267 16.38 2.76 -14.50
CA ARG A 267 16.21 4.15 -14.91
C ARG A 267 16.48 5.11 -13.75
N ALA A 268 15.96 4.81 -12.59
CA ALA A 268 16.14 5.62 -11.37
C ALA A 268 17.62 5.70 -11.00
N GLU A 269 18.33 4.59 -10.94
CA GLU A 269 19.76 4.53 -10.66
C GLU A 269 20.59 5.37 -11.65
N THR A 270 20.36 5.17 -12.95
CA THR A 270 21.13 5.86 -14.01
C THR A 270 20.87 7.37 -14.03
N LEU A 271 19.60 7.80 -13.93
CA LEU A 271 19.26 9.20 -14.10
C LEU A 271 19.48 10.01 -12.81
N TRP A 272 19.30 9.44 -11.64
CA TRP A 272 19.61 10.11 -10.38
C TRP A 272 21.10 10.23 -10.13
N ALA A 273 21.94 9.35 -10.69
CA ALA A 273 23.41 9.56 -10.68
C ALA A 273 23.84 10.87 -11.36
N GLN A 274 22.99 11.47 -12.20
CA GLN A 274 23.18 12.75 -12.87
C GLN A 274 22.34 13.89 -12.26
N MET A 275 21.95 13.76 -10.99
CA MET A 275 21.12 14.77 -10.29
C MET A 275 21.86 16.13 -10.30
N GLY A 276 21.10 17.20 -10.56
CA GLY A 276 21.62 18.56 -10.73
C GLY A 276 22.02 18.91 -12.17
N SER A 277 22.26 17.93 -13.07
CA SER A 277 22.60 18.22 -14.46
C SER A 277 21.47 18.87 -15.28
N ARG A 278 20.24 18.78 -14.77
CA ARG A 278 19.02 19.29 -15.41
C ARG A 278 18.35 20.43 -14.63
N SER A 279 18.86 20.79 -13.45
CA SER A 279 18.38 21.93 -12.68
C SER A 279 19.14 23.18 -13.05
N VAL A 280 18.44 24.29 -13.32
CA VAL A 280 19.04 25.56 -13.77
C VAL A 280 19.69 26.31 -12.60
N ASP A 281 19.08 26.20 -11.42
CA ASP A 281 19.50 26.90 -10.18
C ASP A 281 20.58 26.14 -9.38
N GLY A 282 20.94 24.92 -9.81
CA GLY A 282 21.90 24.08 -9.10
C GLY A 282 21.45 23.56 -7.74
N ALA A 283 20.21 23.80 -7.35
CA ALA A 283 19.69 23.47 -6.02
C ALA A 283 19.80 21.96 -5.68
N GLU A 284 19.77 21.10 -6.69
CA GLU A 284 19.83 19.65 -6.52
C GLU A 284 21.25 19.07 -6.60
N ALA A 285 22.24 19.87 -7.02
CA ALA A 285 23.61 19.39 -7.27
C ALA A 285 24.29 18.80 -6.01
N ASP A 286 23.94 19.30 -4.84
CA ASP A 286 24.53 18.86 -3.56
C ASP A 286 23.73 17.79 -2.82
N VAL A 287 22.58 17.38 -3.36
CA VAL A 287 21.72 16.40 -2.69
C VAL A 287 22.44 15.07 -2.51
N LEU A 288 23.09 14.57 -3.57
CA LEU A 288 23.81 13.29 -3.52
C LEU A 288 25.00 13.31 -2.56
N LYS A 289 25.63 14.47 -2.34
CA LYS A 289 26.76 14.61 -1.41
C LYS A 289 26.36 14.43 0.07
N ARG A 290 25.07 14.56 0.36
CA ARG A 290 24.52 14.40 1.72
C ARG A 290 24.13 12.97 2.05
N LEU A 291 24.19 12.07 1.06
CA LEU A 291 23.88 10.64 1.22
C LEU A 291 25.18 9.85 1.33
N SER A 292 25.28 8.98 2.32
CA SER A 292 26.47 8.12 2.52
C SER A 292 26.51 6.91 1.60
N LYS A 293 25.38 6.60 0.94
CA LYS A 293 25.22 5.46 0.03
C LYS A 293 24.57 5.90 -1.29
N PRO A 294 24.71 5.14 -2.38
CA PRO A 294 23.94 5.37 -3.60
C PRO A 294 22.43 5.39 -3.29
N PRO A 295 21.65 6.29 -3.93
CA PRO A 295 20.19 6.40 -3.66
C PRO A 295 19.44 5.07 -3.73
N ILE A 296 19.81 4.19 -4.66
CA ILE A 296 19.14 2.89 -4.84
C ILE A 296 19.19 2.00 -3.59
N GLU A 297 20.26 2.11 -2.80
CA GLU A 297 20.39 1.34 -1.55
C GLU A 297 19.42 1.80 -0.48
N TYR A 298 19.04 3.09 -0.46
CA TYR A 298 17.98 3.60 0.44
C TYR A 298 16.61 3.11 0.02
N PHE A 299 16.33 3.05 -1.29
CA PHE A 299 15.06 2.50 -1.77
C PHE A 299 14.88 1.02 -1.40
N LYS A 300 15.94 0.25 -1.34
CA LYS A 300 15.91 -1.15 -0.89
C LYS A 300 15.73 -1.32 0.63
N MET A 301 15.85 -0.24 1.42
CA MET A 301 15.53 -0.27 2.85
C MET A 301 14.02 -0.29 3.15
N PHE A 302 13.20 0.10 2.20
CA PHE A 302 11.74 -0.01 2.32
C PHE A 302 11.28 -1.46 2.23
N TYR A 303 10.09 -1.73 2.74
CA TYR A 303 9.40 -2.99 2.55
C TYR A 303 8.32 -2.84 1.48
N GLY A 304 8.32 -3.69 0.48
CA GLY A 304 7.22 -3.81 -0.49
C GLY A 304 6.19 -4.81 -0.01
N ASP A 305 4.92 -4.56 -0.31
CA ASP A 305 3.85 -5.54 -0.08
C ASP A 305 3.52 -6.37 -1.33
N THR A 306 2.60 -7.34 -1.20
CA THR A 306 2.17 -8.19 -2.33
C THR A 306 0.92 -7.66 -3.03
N VAL A 307 0.50 -6.43 -2.78
CA VAL A 307 -0.73 -5.85 -3.35
C VAL A 307 -0.53 -5.40 -4.79
N LEU A 308 -0.64 -6.35 -5.71
CA LEU A 308 -0.44 -6.16 -7.15
C LEU A 308 -1.56 -6.79 -7.99
N GLY A 309 -2.78 -6.90 -7.41
CA GLY A 309 -3.94 -7.47 -8.09
C GLY A 309 -3.75 -8.93 -8.55
N GLY A 310 -2.89 -9.71 -7.88
CA GLY A 310 -2.60 -11.10 -8.24
C GLY A 310 -1.61 -11.26 -9.40
N SER A 311 -0.90 -10.20 -9.82
CA SER A 311 0.11 -10.28 -10.89
C SER A 311 1.42 -10.89 -10.39
N SER A 312 1.67 -12.17 -10.69
CA SER A 312 2.90 -12.89 -10.33
C SER A 312 4.15 -12.27 -11.01
N SER A 313 4.02 -11.74 -12.23
CA SER A 313 5.13 -11.06 -12.92
C SER A 313 5.53 -9.75 -12.27
N ALA A 314 4.55 -8.95 -11.81
CA ALA A 314 4.83 -7.72 -11.08
C ALA A 314 5.44 -8.03 -9.71
N LEU A 315 4.94 -9.07 -9.01
CA LEU A 315 5.52 -9.51 -7.75
C LEU A 315 6.96 -10.03 -7.91
N ARG A 316 7.27 -10.71 -9.01
CA ARG A 316 8.65 -11.10 -9.35
C ARG A 316 9.56 -9.88 -9.44
N CYS A 317 9.13 -8.84 -10.18
CA CYS A 317 9.88 -7.58 -10.28
C CYS A 317 10.12 -6.94 -8.91
N GLY A 318 9.11 -6.91 -8.03
CA GLY A 318 9.25 -6.41 -6.66
C GLY A 318 10.23 -7.23 -5.83
N LEU A 319 10.17 -8.55 -5.92
CA LEU A 319 11.08 -9.46 -5.21
C LEU A 319 12.53 -9.33 -5.69
N ASP A 320 12.74 -9.18 -6.99
CA ASP A 320 14.09 -8.98 -7.55
C ASP A 320 14.69 -7.64 -7.10
N PHE A 321 13.84 -6.65 -6.82
CA PHE A 321 14.26 -5.34 -6.34
C PHE A 321 14.52 -5.30 -4.81
N PHE A 322 13.54 -5.72 -4.01
CA PHE A 322 13.59 -5.63 -2.55
C PHE A 322 14.29 -6.82 -1.88
N GLY A 323 14.30 -7.96 -2.55
CA GLY A 323 14.68 -9.25 -1.96
C GLY A 323 13.59 -9.84 -1.05
N PRO A 324 13.65 -11.15 -0.77
CA PRO A 324 12.62 -11.86 0.01
C PRO A 324 12.54 -11.43 1.49
N ASP A 325 13.56 -10.77 2.01
CA ASP A 325 13.59 -10.26 3.40
C ASP A 325 12.84 -8.93 3.56
N HIS A 326 12.53 -8.23 2.46
CA HIS A 326 11.86 -6.93 2.44
C HIS A 326 10.54 -6.95 1.68
N VAL A 327 9.93 -8.12 1.49
CA VAL A 327 8.57 -8.25 0.94
C VAL A 327 7.65 -8.86 2.00
N VAL A 328 6.46 -8.30 2.18
CA VAL A 328 5.46 -8.72 3.15
C VAL A 328 4.13 -9.06 2.48
N PHE A 329 3.44 -10.09 2.96
CA PHE A 329 2.12 -10.44 2.45
C PHE A 329 1.09 -9.40 2.86
N ALA A 330 0.30 -8.96 1.89
CA ALA A 330 -0.81 -8.04 2.07
C ALA A 330 -1.85 -8.22 0.97
N SER A 331 -3.11 -7.91 1.25
CA SER A 331 -4.22 -8.13 0.33
C SER A 331 -4.87 -6.86 -0.22
N ASP A 332 -4.82 -5.73 0.50
CA ASP A 332 -5.66 -4.56 0.22
C ASP A 332 -7.16 -4.83 0.38
N CYS A 333 -7.51 -5.91 1.09
CA CYS A 333 -8.89 -6.24 1.36
C CYS A 333 -9.58 -5.06 2.09
N PRO A 334 -10.81 -4.64 1.71
CA PRO A 334 -11.78 -5.35 0.87
C PRO A 334 -12.05 -4.68 -0.50
N PHE A 335 -11.08 -4.05 -1.15
CA PHE A 335 -11.31 -3.20 -2.32
C PHE A 335 -11.51 -3.94 -3.65
N ASP A 336 -11.50 -5.26 -3.65
CA ASP A 336 -11.76 -6.08 -4.85
C ASP A 336 -13.26 -6.18 -5.21
N PRO A 337 -13.60 -6.67 -6.43
CA PRO A 337 -14.99 -6.82 -6.88
C PRO A 337 -15.85 -7.80 -6.05
N GLU A 338 -15.22 -8.70 -5.28
CA GLU A 338 -15.90 -9.65 -4.40
C GLU A 338 -15.96 -9.14 -2.95
N GLU A 339 -15.58 -7.90 -2.69
CA GLU A 339 -15.48 -7.26 -1.38
C GLU A 339 -14.55 -7.98 -0.39
N GLY A 340 -13.39 -8.45 -0.88
CA GLY A 340 -12.29 -8.93 -0.04
C GLY A 340 -11.70 -10.29 -0.38
N PRO A 341 -12.48 -11.35 -0.64
CA PRO A 341 -11.93 -12.69 -0.80
C PRO A 341 -11.09 -12.86 -2.07
N MET A 342 -11.38 -12.10 -3.13
CA MET A 342 -10.60 -12.18 -4.35
C MET A 342 -9.15 -11.72 -4.12
N PHE A 343 -8.92 -10.59 -3.50
CA PHE A 343 -7.57 -10.06 -3.29
C PHE A 343 -6.75 -10.95 -2.36
N ILE A 344 -7.35 -11.54 -1.33
CA ILE A 344 -6.67 -12.51 -0.47
C ILE A 344 -6.25 -13.75 -1.29
N ARG A 345 -7.17 -14.33 -2.04
CA ARG A 345 -6.93 -15.52 -2.88
C ARG A 345 -5.88 -15.27 -3.94
N GLU A 346 -6.01 -14.18 -4.68
CA GLU A 346 -5.09 -13.84 -5.77
C GLU A 346 -3.71 -13.41 -5.24
N GLY A 347 -3.65 -12.75 -4.09
CA GLY A 347 -2.39 -12.44 -3.41
C GLY A 347 -1.65 -13.73 -3.00
N ILE A 348 -2.34 -14.70 -2.41
CA ILE A 348 -1.77 -16.02 -2.08
C ILE A 348 -1.29 -16.71 -3.37
N ARG A 349 -2.15 -16.80 -4.40
CA ARG A 349 -1.82 -17.42 -5.67
C ARG A 349 -0.58 -16.80 -6.32
N SER A 350 -0.47 -15.46 -6.30
CA SER A 350 0.67 -14.76 -6.90
C SER A 350 2.02 -15.13 -6.26
N VAL A 351 2.05 -15.36 -4.95
CA VAL A 351 3.26 -15.84 -4.25
C VAL A 351 3.55 -17.31 -4.58
N GLU A 352 2.51 -18.16 -4.63
CA GLU A 352 2.64 -19.58 -4.95
C GLU A 352 3.13 -19.82 -6.39
N ASP A 353 2.62 -19.05 -7.36
CA ASP A 353 3.03 -19.11 -8.78
C ASP A 353 4.52 -18.82 -8.97
N LEU A 354 5.15 -18.06 -8.08
CA LEU A 354 6.59 -17.79 -8.16
C LEU A 354 7.47 -18.99 -7.81
N GLN A 355 6.90 -20.04 -7.24
CA GLN A 355 7.61 -21.27 -6.86
C GLN A 355 8.90 -21.01 -6.05
N LEU A 356 8.83 -20.08 -5.12
CA LEU A 356 9.96 -19.66 -4.30
C LEU A 356 10.49 -20.81 -3.42
N PRO A 357 11.75 -20.73 -2.96
CA PRO A 357 12.21 -21.55 -1.86
C PRO A 357 11.27 -21.44 -0.66
N VAL A 358 11.05 -22.54 0.06
CA VAL A 358 10.09 -22.59 1.19
C VAL A 358 10.36 -21.49 2.23
N GLU A 359 11.64 -21.26 2.52
CA GLU A 359 12.04 -20.24 3.51
C GLU A 359 11.73 -18.81 3.03
N ASP A 360 11.88 -18.52 1.74
CA ASP A 360 11.55 -17.19 1.20
C ASP A 360 10.04 -16.96 1.18
N ALA A 361 9.25 -17.95 0.77
CA ALA A 361 7.80 -17.88 0.87
C ALA A 361 7.32 -17.70 2.32
N ARG A 362 7.97 -18.39 3.30
CA ARG A 362 7.69 -18.24 4.72
C ARG A 362 8.03 -16.84 5.25
N LYS A 363 9.12 -16.23 4.79
CA LYS A 363 9.47 -14.85 5.13
C LYS A 363 8.36 -13.89 4.66
N ILE A 364 7.91 -14.03 3.41
CA ILE A 364 6.88 -13.18 2.82
C ILE A 364 5.56 -13.32 3.57
N TYR A 365 5.09 -14.54 3.81
CA TYR A 365 3.80 -14.79 4.44
C TYR A 365 3.75 -14.43 5.94
N PHE A 366 4.86 -14.61 6.65
CA PHE A 366 4.86 -14.52 8.10
C PHE A 366 6.10 -13.85 8.67
N GLY A 367 7.30 -14.32 8.31
CA GLY A 367 8.54 -14.01 9.03
C GLY A 367 8.87 -12.52 9.06
N ASN A 368 8.72 -11.82 7.93
CA ASN A 368 9.03 -10.39 7.84
C ASN A 368 8.00 -9.56 8.61
N ALA A 369 6.70 -9.86 8.45
CA ALA A 369 5.65 -9.21 9.22
C ALA A 369 5.86 -9.41 10.74
N PHE A 370 6.15 -10.65 11.17
CA PHE A 370 6.40 -10.96 12.56
C PHE A 370 7.57 -10.14 13.15
N LYS A 371 8.70 -10.03 12.41
CA LYS A 371 9.85 -9.20 12.83
C LYS A 371 9.49 -7.71 12.89
N LEU A 372 8.72 -7.21 11.93
CA LEU A 372 8.31 -5.80 11.87
C LEU A 372 7.41 -5.41 13.05
N LEU A 373 6.50 -6.30 13.47
CA LEU A 373 5.53 -6.04 14.51
C LEU A 373 6.11 -6.13 15.94
N GLN A 374 7.35 -6.60 16.08
CA GLN A 374 8.05 -6.65 17.37
C GLN A 374 8.88 -5.38 17.60
N ARG A 375 8.92 -4.92 18.85
CA ARG A 375 9.89 -3.91 19.27
C ARG A 375 11.28 -4.55 19.23
N LYS A 376 12.33 -3.80 18.84
CA LYS A 376 13.69 -4.29 18.87
C LYS A 376 14.08 -4.62 20.33
N GLY A 377 14.44 -5.87 20.59
CA GLY A 377 14.89 -6.32 21.94
C GLY A 377 13.78 -6.79 22.88
N ALA A 378 12.55 -7.02 22.37
CA ALA A 378 11.48 -7.68 23.11
C ALA A 378 11.54 -9.20 22.95
#